data_d839a9be63d89eb493376345d95ddef9
#
_entry.id   d839a9be63d89eb493376345d95ddef9
#
_cell.length_a   1.000
_cell.length_b   1.000
_cell.length_c   1.000
_cell.angle_alpha   90.00
_cell.angle_beta   90.00
_cell.angle_gamma   90.00
#
_symmetry.space_group_name_H-M   'P 1'
#
loop_
_entity.id
_entity.type
_entity.pdbx_description
1 polymer ?
#
loop_
_entity_poly.entity_id
_entity_poly.type
_entity_poly.pdbx_seq_one_letter_code
_entity_poly.pdbx_strand_id
1 'polypeptide(L)'
;MALVVGLVGLSLHQPAGEAGSLSILMEPDATGVWRDLFDRFEQQNPGLGVQFVEGPPATNAREDMYSTAFLAGRGGFDVVYADVVWVPKFAAAGWLMDLTDRISVEDRQDFLPADLQGSTYRGRLYRIPALTDAGLLYYRKDLVAQPPATFADLIARAKEHQSPDRWGFVWQGKQYEGLVTCFLEIVWGHGGEWIDAETREVRLDEPAAVDALQFMVDLIGDLSPPGTSTYTEEETRTIFRSGRAVFLRNWLYVWGLMDQDGTIGRSQVGFAPMVHAPGKDSASTLGGWGFAVSRLTKDPDAAWRLVEFLTRPESLAQVRDRMGRVSARQSQVPADLLPVLLKARPRPPIPEYAQASDILQRWLSAALTRRAAPAEALSRAASETRLLLNVD
;
A
#
# COMPACT_ATOMS: atom_id res chain seq x y z
N MET A 1 -20.29 -35.29 32.33
CA MET A 1 -18.90 -34.90 31.99
C MET A 1 -18.99 -33.59 31.17
N ALA A 2 -18.94 -32.46 31.83
CA ALA A 2 -19.14 -31.14 31.22
C ALA A 2 -17.74 -30.60 30.76
N LEU A 3 -17.63 -30.32 29.47
CA LEU A 3 -16.46 -29.71 28.87
C LEU A 3 -16.50 -28.19 29.13
N VAL A 4 -15.63 -27.71 30.01
CA VAL A 4 -15.42 -26.26 30.22
C VAL A 4 -14.46 -25.78 29.14
N VAL A 5 -14.97 -25.07 28.12
CA VAL A 5 -14.17 -24.35 27.15
C VAL A 5 -13.71 -23.05 27.81
N GLY A 6 -12.44 -23.00 28.21
CA GLY A 6 -11.81 -21.78 28.70
C GLY A 6 -11.58 -20.81 27.56
N LEU A 7 -12.35 -19.74 27.50
CA LEU A 7 -12.03 -18.54 26.70
C LEU A 7 -10.80 -17.87 27.32
N VAL A 8 -9.62 -18.07 26.71
CA VAL A 8 -8.45 -17.25 26.99
C VAL A 8 -8.70 -15.89 26.35
N GLY A 9 -9.23 -14.96 27.15
CA GLY A 9 -9.29 -13.55 26.79
C GLY A 9 -7.85 -13.01 26.72
N LEU A 10 -7.32 -12.84 25.54
CA LEU A 10 -6.16 -11.98 25.31
C LEU A 10 -6.59 -10.55 25.65
N SER A 11 -6.43 -10.18 26.92
CA SER A 11 -6.48 -8.81 27.35
C SER A 11 -5.29 -8.11 26.72
N LEU A 12 -5.50 -7.31 25.67
CA LEU A 12 -4.56 -6.31 25.19
C LEU A 12 -4.44 -5.26 26.29
N HIS A 13 -3.68 -5.58 27.33
CA HIS A 13 -3.29 -4.62 28.35
C HIS A 13 -2.26 -3.70 27.68
N GLN A 14 -2.70 -2.60 27.08
CA GLN A 14 -1.81 -1.49 26.80
C GLN A 14 -1.43 -0.88 28.16
N PRO A 15 -0.15 -0.83 28.54
CA PRO A 15 0.24 -0.09 29.72
C PRO A 15 -0.22 1.35 29.52
N ALA A 16 -0.89 1.92 30.53
CA ALA A 16 -1.15 3.36 30.56
C ALA A 16 0.19 4.06 30.46
N GLY A 17 0.42 4.81 29.36
CA GLY A 17 1.69 5.49 29.11
C GLY A 17 2.08 6.34 30.29
N GLU A 18 3.34 6.30 30.67
CA GLU A 18 3.92 7.23 31.63
C GLU A 18 3.69 8.67 31.18
N ALA A 19 3.52 9.60 32.11
CA ALA A 19 3.33 11.01 31.79
C ALA A 19 4.52 11.50 30.95
N GLY A 20 4.24 11.94 29.70
CA GLY A 20 5.25 12.36 28.72
C GLY A 20 5.62 11.30 27.66
N SER A 21 4.91 10.17 27.57
CA SER A 21 5.15 9.15 26.54
C SER A 21 4.13 9.26 25.41
N LEU A 22 4.62 9.34 24.16
CA LEU A 22 3.84 9.27 22.91
C LEU A 22 3.81 7.83 22.41
N SER A 23 2.65 7.36 21.98
CA SER A 23 2.48 6.00 21.45
C SER A 23 2.23 6.00 19.93
N ILE A 24 2.86 5.06 19.22
CA ILE A 24 2.71 4.87 17.78
C ILE A 24 2.72 3.39 17.42
N LEU A 25 1.80 2.96 16.56
CA LEU A 25 1.75 1.62 15.98
C LEU A 25 2.27 1.66 14.54
N MET A 26 3.23 0.80 14.20
CA MET A 26 3.78 0.71 12.85
C MET A 26 4.00 -0.76 12.45
N GLU A 27 4.45 -0.98 11.22
CA GLU A 27 4.93 -2.28 10.76
C GLU A 27 6.20 -2.72 11.52
N PRO A 28 6.52 -4.02 11.54
CA PRO A 28 7.74 -4.52 12.16
C PRO A 28 8.99 -3.88 11.53
N ASP A 29 9.93 -3.45 12.36
CA ASP A 29 11.17 -2.80 11.92
C ASP A 29 12.37 -3.73 12.05
N ALA A 30 12.59 -4.56 11.04
CA ALA A 30 13.77 -5.44 10.98
C ALA A 30 15.10 -4.68 10.82
N THR A 31 15.07 -3.39 10.45
CA THR A 31 16.27 -2.57 10.23
C THR A 31 16.67 -1.76 11.46
N GLY A 32 15.75 -1.58 12.41
CA GLY A 32 15.92 -0.75 13.60
C GLY A 32 15.97 0.76 13.34
N VAL A 33 15.67 1.21 12.09
CA VAL A 33 15.77 2.63 11.75
C VAL A 33 14.77 3.49 12.51
N TRP A 34 13.55 2.98 12.74
CA TRP A 34 12.54 3.72 13.49
C TRP A 34 12.93 3.87 14.96
N ARG A 35 13.48 2.81 15.59
CA ARG A 35 13.98 2.90 16.97
C ARG A 35 15.09 3.94 17.10
N ASP A 36 16.06 3.93 16.20
CA ASP A 36 17.16 4.93 16.21
C ASP A 36 16.62 6.37 16.01
N LEU A 37 15.54 6.55 15.23
CA LEU A 37 14.90 7.84 15.08
C LEU A 37 14.14 8.25 16.35
N PHE A 38 13.44 7.33 17.00
CA PHE A 38 12.75 7.60 18.26
C PHE A 38 13.74 7.94 19.38
N ASP A 39 14.81 7.17 19.54
CA ASP A 39 15.87 7.44 20.52
C ASP A 39 16.47 8.84 20.33
N ARG A 40 16.66 9.24 19.07
CA ARG A 40 17.17 10.57 18.73
C ARG A 40 16.17 11.68 19.02
N PHE A 41 14.89 11.43 18.74
CA PHE A 41 13.82 12.37 19.11
C PHE A 41 13.77 12.59 20.62
N GLU A 42 13.85 11.52 21.41
CA GLU A 42 13.87 11.57 22.88
C GLU A 42 15.08 12.35 23.42
N GLN A 43 16.27 12.12 22.85
CA GLN A 43 17.47 12.91 23.20
C GLN A 43 17.32 14.41 22.95
N GLN A 44 16.60 14.79 21.87
CA GLN A 44 16.34 16.20 21.51
C GLN A 44 15.16 16.80 22.29
N ASN A 45 14.34 15.98 22.92
CA ASN A 45 13.14 16.39 23.66
C ASN A 45 13.13 15.76 25.07
N PRO A 46 13.99 16.17 26.00
CA PRO A 46 14.04 15.62 27.33
C PRO A 46 12.67 15.64 28.03
N GLY A 47 12.26 14.51 28.57
CA GLY A 47 10.97 14.30 29.23
C GLY A 47 9.85 13.80 28.29
N LEU A 48 10.13 13.59 27.00
CA LEU A 48 9.25 12.87 26.09
C LEU A 48 9.84 11.50 25.74
N GLY A 49 9.04 10.45 25.91
CA GLY A 49 9.35 9.11 25.43
C GLY A 49 8.49 8.71 24.22
N VAL A 50 8.89 7.71 23.45
CA VAL A 50 8.12 7.14 22.34
C VAL A 50 7.90 5.66 22.55
N GLN A 51 6.66 5.28 22.81
CA GLN A 51 6.24 3.88 22.85
C GLN A 51 5.99 3.37 21.45
N PHE A 52 6.97 2.70 20.88
CA PHE A 52 6.85 2.05 19.58
C PHE A 52 6.18 0.68 19.73
N VAL A 53 5.00 0.51 19.12
CA VAL A 53 4.25 -0.75 19.09
C VAL A 53 4.40 -1.36 17.70
N GLU A 54 5.00 -2.54 17.64
CA GLU A 54 5.08 -3.31 16.39
C GLU A 54 3.76 -4.03 16.15
N GLY A 55 3.10 -3.70 15.05
CA GLY A 55 1.86 -4.32 14.61
C GLY A 55 2.10 -5.44 13.59
N PRO A 56 1.02 -6.08 13.11
CA PRO A 56 1.10 -7.09 12.07
C PRO A 56 1.64 -6.51 10.74
N PRO A 57 2.32 -7.33 9.91
CA PRO A 57 2.78 -6.89 8.58
C PRO A 57 1.65 -6.46 7.65
N ALA A 58 0.48 -7.10 7.75
CA ALA A 58 -0.68 -6.84 6.89
C ALA A 58 -1.29 -5.46 7.19
N THR A 59 -1.45 -4.64 6.17
CA THR A 59 -2.01 -3.29 6.22
C THR A 59 -3.41 -3.27 6.84
N ASN A 60 -4.31 -4.11 6.37
CA ASN A 60 -5.69 -4.22 6.90
C ASN A 60 -5.71 -4.49 8.42
N ALA A 61 -4.87 -5.40 8.90
CA ALA A 61 -4.83 -5.73 10.33
C ALA A 61 -4.36 -4.55 11.20
N ARG A 62 -3.43 -3.71 10.71
CA ARG A 62 -3.04 -2.47 11.39
C ARG A 62 -4.16 -1.42 11.38
N GLU A 63 -4.87 -1.29 10.26
CA GLU A 63 -6.05 -0.41 10.18
C GLU A 63 -7.11 -0.80 11.21
N ASP A 64 -7.39 -2.10 11.35
CA ASP A 64 -8.36 -2.62 12.33
C ASP A 64 -7.92 -2.32 13.77
N MET A 65 -6.63 -2.43 14.07
CA MET A 65 -6.09 -2.07 15.40
C MET A 65 -6.29 -0.59 15.71
N TYR A 66 -5.98 0.32 14.76
CA TYR A 66 -6.24 1.74 14.92
C TYR A 66 -7.73 2.03 15.05
N SER A 67 -8.56 1.46 14.17
CA SER A 67 -10.02 1.65 14.20
C SER A 67 -10.61 1.19 15.53
N THR A 68 -10.18 0.05 16.05
CA THR A 68 -10.62 -0.48 17.35
C THR A 68 -10.22 0.45 18.50
N ALA A 69 -8.98 0.96 18.49
CA ALA A 69 -8.50 1.89 19.49
C ALA A 69 -9.30 3.21 19.46
N PHE A 70 -9.59 3.76 18.28
CA PHE A 70 -10.41 4.96 18.12
C PHE A 70 -11.85 4.76 18.58
N LEU A 71 -12.47 3.62 18.23
CA LEU A 71 -13.84 3.29 18.67
C LEU A 71 -13.95 3.11 20.19
N ALA A 72 -12.89 2.61 20.84
CA ALA A 72 -12.86 2.49 22.29
C ALA A 72 -12.81 3.88 22.99
N GLY A 73 -12.44 4.94 22.30
CA GLY A 73 -12.48 6.32 22.79
C GLY A 73 -11.48 6.64 23.91
N ARG A 74 -10.59 5.71 24.25
CA ARG A 74 -9.58 5.85 25.31
C ARG A 74 -8.41 4.88 25.08
N GLY A 75 -7.20 5.28 25.48
CA GLY A 75 -6.02 4.41 25.40
C GLY A 75 -5.61 4.12 23.94
N GLY A 76 -5.81 5.08 23.06
CA GLY A 76 -5.41 5.01 21.66
C GLY A 76 -3.95 5.42 21.46
N PHE A 77 -3.55 5.45 20.20
CA PHE A 77 -2.23 5.92 19.78
C PHE A 77 -2.24 7.45 19.64
N ASP A 78 -1.12 8.11 20.00
CA ASP A 78 -0.96 9.55 19.89
C ASP A 78 -0.61 9.97 18.47
N VAL A 79 0.24 9.18 17.81
CA VAL A 79 0.61 9.33 16.40
C VAL A 79 0.14 8.12 15.62
N VAL A 80 -0.39 8.37 14.43
CA VAL A 80 -0.88 7.34 13.52
C VAL A 80 0.05 7.25 12.32
N TYR A 81 0.69 6.10 12.12
CA TYR A 81 1.38 5.77 10.88
C TYR A 81 0.38 5.23 9.88
N ALA A 82 -0.10 6.13 9.03
CA ALA A 82 -1.27 5.90 8.18
C ALA A 82 -0.89 5.58 6.74
N ASP A 83 -1.50 4.51 6.19
CA ASP A 83 -1.58 4.33 4.74
C ASP A 83 -2.39 5.47 4.11
N VAL A 84 -2.06 5.84 2.87
CA VAL A 84 -2.74 6.91 2.13
C VAL A 84 -4.24 6.69 2.02
N VAL A 85 -4.72 5.44 1.96
CA VAL A 85 -6.15 5.11 1.81
C VAL A 85 -6.96 5.21 3.11
N TRP A 86 -6.30 5.29 4.28
CA TRP A 86 -7.02 5.41 5.56
C TRP A 86 -7.48 6.84 5.86
N VAL A 87 -6.85 7.82 5.23
CA VAL A 87 -7.07 9.25 5.53
C VAL A 87 -8.54 9.64 5.40
N PRO A 88 -9.27 9.32 4.31
CA PRO A 88 -10.68 9.71 4.19
C PRO A 88 -11.56 9.12 5.31
N LYS A 89 -11.38 7.84 5.65
CA LYS A 89 -12.13 7.17 6.73
C LYS A 89 -11.85 7.80 8.08
N PHE A 90 -10.57 7.93 8.44
CA PHE A 90 -10.17 8.41 9.75
C PHE A 90 -10.49 9.90 9.95
N ALA A 91 -10.34 10.71 8.90
CA ALA A 91 -10.72 12.12 8.93
C ALA A 91 -12.24 12.31 9.00
N ALA A 92 -13.03 11.55 8.21
CA ALA A 92 -14.48 11.60 8.24
C ALA A 92 -15.05 11.19 9.61
N ALA A 93 -14.44 10.19 10.26
CA ALA A 93 -14.79 9.74 11.60
C ALA A 93 -14.35 10.73 12.72
N GLY A 94 -13.59 11.78 12.38
CA GLY A 94 -13.09 12.75 13.34
C GLY A 94 -11.99 12.22 14.26
N TRP A 95 -11.25 11.19 13.83
CA TRP A 95 -10.20 10.55 14.63
C TRP A 95 -8.84 11.22 14.49
N LEU A 96 -8.61 12.00 13.41
CA LEU A 96 -7.37 12.71 13.15
C LEU A 96 -7.52 14.21 13.39
N MET A 97 -6.42 14.84 13.78
CA MET A 97 -6.33 16.30 13.87
C MET A 97 -6.10 16.90 12.48
N ASP A 98 -6.68 18.09 12.28
CA ASP A 98 -6.38 18.93 11.13
C ASP A 98 -4.97 19.51 11.29
N LEU A 99 -4.11 19.25 10.33
CA LEU A 99 -2.71 19.68 10.29
C LEU A 99 -2.46 20.80 9.27
N THR A 100 -3.52 21.34 8.67
CA THR A 100 -3.43 22.30 7.55
C THR A 100 -2.55 23.50 7.89
N ASP A 101 -2.68 24.03 9.10
CA ASP A 101 -1.96 25.23 9.57
C ASP A 101 -0.67 24.87 10.35
N ARG A 102 -0.34 23.60 10.46
CA ARG A 102 0.86 23.12 11.16
C ARG A 102 2.10 23.01 10.26
N ILE A 103 1.92 22.96 8.95
CA ILE A 103 2.99 22.82 7.97
C ILE A 103 3.21 24.13 7.20
N SER A 104 4.47 24.50 6.97
CA SER A 104 4.80 25.69 6.16
C SER A 104 4.43 25.50 4.68
N VAL A 105 4.30 26.61 3.96
CA VAL A 105 4.03 26.57 2.51
C VAL A 105 5.20 25.91 1.77
N GLU A 106 6.43 26.23 2.16
CA GLU A 106 7.64 25.67 1.56
C GLU A 106 7.72 24.16 1.74
N ASP A 107 7.48 23.67 2.98
CA ASP A 107 7.47 22.24 3.25
C ASP A 107 6.38 21.51 2.46
N ARG A 108 5.19 22.13 2.36
CA ARG A 108 4.08 21.55 1.59
C ARG A 108 4.43 21.42 0.10
N GLN A 109 5.14 22.41 -0.47
CA GLN A 109 5.54 22.38 -1.87
C GLN A 109 6.60 21.35 -2.20
N ASP A 110 7.36 20.86 -1.22
CA ASP A 110 8.35 19.79 -1.42
C ASP A 110 7.74 18.39 -1.50
N PHE A 111 6.48 18.19 -1.09
CA PHE A 111 5.85 16.88 -1.21
C PHE A 111 5.29 16.64 -2.63
N LEU A 112 5.29 15.38 -3.05
CA LEU A 112 4.67 14.96 -4.31
C LEU A 112 3.17 15.29 -4.30
N PRO A 113 2.62 15.87 -5.40
CA PRO A 113 1.23 16.32 -5.44
C PRO A 113 0.21 15.21 -5.14
N ALA A 114 0.42 13.99 -5.64
CA ALA A 114 -0.46 12.85 -5.39
C ALA A 114 -0.46 12.41 -3.91
N ASP A 115 0.70 12.47 -3.24
CA ASP A 115 0.82 12.17 -1.81
C ASP A 115 0.12 13.22 -0.95
N LEU A 116 0.21 14.50 -1.31
CA LEU A 116 -0.54 15.58 -0.66
C LEU A 116 -2.04 15.42 -0.88
N GLN A 117 -2.47 15.11 -2.10
CA GLN A 117 -3.88 14.84 -2.40
C GLN A 117 -4.41 13.69 -1.55
N GLY A 118 -3.69 12.56 -1.48
CA GLY A 118 -4.06 11.41 -0.66
C GLY A 118 -3.96 11.66 0.86
N SER A 119 -3.32 12.75 1.28
CA SER A 119 -3.24 13.19 2.68
C SER A 119 -4.30 14.22 3.06
N THR A 120 -5.14 14.61 2.09
CA THR A 120 -6.13 15.68 2.21
C THR A 120 -7.54 15.10 2.14
N TYR A 121 -8.42 15.55 3.04
CA TYR A 121 -9.84 15.22 3.02
C TYR A 121 -10.66 16.50 3.15
N ARG A 122 -11.62 16.73 2.23
CA ARG A 122 -12.45 17.96 2.19
C ARG A 122 -11.64 19.25 2.29
N GLY A 123 -10.52 19.32 1.58
CA GLY A 123 -9.64 20.49 1.51
C GLY A 123 -8.72 20.72 2.71
N ARG A 124 -8.73 19.82 3.72
CA ARG A 124 -7.89 19.89 4.92
C ARG A 124 -6.88 18.77 4.96
N LEU A 125 -5.68 19.07 5.45
CA LEU A 125 -4.57 18.12 5.58
C LEU A 125 -4.67 17.37 6.90
N TYR A 126 -4.67 16.04 6.85
CA TYR A 126 -4.76 15.17 8.05
C TYR A 126 -3.56 14.27 8.25
N ARG A 127 -2.70 14.13 7.24
CA ARG A 127 -1.50 13.31 7.27
C ARG A 127 -0.34 14.09 6.65
N ILE A 128 0.84 14.01 7.25
CA ILE A 128 2.06 14.49 6.61
C ILE A 128 2.66 13.31 5.83
N PRO A 129 2.82 13.40 4.50
CA PRO A 129 3.45 12.34 3.73
C PRO A 129 4.88 12.09 4.22
N ALA A 130 5.27 10.83 4.33
CA ALA A 130 6.64 10.44 4.68
C ALA A 130 7.27 9.63 3.54
N LEU A 131 6.62 8.55 3.18
CA LEU A 131 7.07 7.60 2.18
C LEU A 131 6.04 7.53 1.06
N THR A 132 6.52 7.55 -0.19
CA THR A 132 5.71 7.30 -1.38
C THR A 132 6.05 5.94 -1.97
N ASP A 133 5.11 5.36 -2.70
CA ASP A 133 5.32 4.11 -3.42
C ASP A 133 4.43 4.06 -4.67
N ALA A 134 4.80 3.24 -5.65
CA ALA A 134 4.01 2.96 -6.82
C ALA A 134 4.24 1.52 -7.29
N GLY A 135 3.21 0.91 -7.85
CA GLY A 135 3.35 -0.40 -8.47
C GLY A 135 4.19 -0.34 -9.74
N LEU A 136 5.12 -1.27 -9.89
CA LEU A 136 6.02 -1.37 -11.05
C LEU A 136 6.04 -2.77 -11.63
N LEU A 137 6.35 -2.84 -12.90
CA LEU A 137 6.77 -4.07 -13.57
C LEU A 137 8.29 -4.17 -13.54
N TYR A 138 8.82 -5.09 -12.73
CA TYR A 138 10.23 -5.48 -12.77
C TYR A 138 10.44 -6.56 -13.82
N TYR A 139 11.57 -6.52 -14.51
CA TYR A 139 11.92 -7.50 -15.54
C TYR A 139 13.39 -7.86 -15.53
N ARG A 140 13.71 -9.06 -15.97
CA ARG A 140 15.07 -9.58 -16.14
C ARG A 140 15.69 -9.01 -17.41
N LYS A 141 16.60 -8.01 -17.28
CA LYS A 141 17.32 -7.40 -18.43
C LYS A 141 18.23 -8.39 -19.17
N ASP A 142 18.71 -9.39 -18.48
CA ASP A 142 19.51 -10.46 -19.04
C ASP A 142 18.72 -11.47 -19.88
N LEU A 143 17.41 -11.45 -19.79
CA LEU A 143 16.50 -12.28 -20.58
C LEU A 143 15.72 -11.46 -21.60
N VAL A 144 15.24 -10.30 -21.21
CA VAL A 144 14.33 -9.43 -21.97
C VAL A 144 15.02 -8.09 -22.21
N ALA A 145 15.42 -7.84 -23.46
CA ALA A 145 16.18 -6.64 -23.82
C ALA A 145 15.38 -5.32 -23.63
N GLN A 146 14.07 -5.36 -23.81
CA GLN A 146 13.15 -4.22 -23.63
C GLN A 146 11.92 -4.66 -22.82
N PRO A 147 11.44 -3.85 -21.86
CA PRO A 147 10.23 -4.18 -21.11
C PRO A 147 9.02 -4.28 -22.04
N PRO A 148 8.04 -5.12 -21.71
CA PRO A 148 6.76 -5.14 -22.43
C PRO A 148 5.99 -3.84 -22.17
N ALA A 149 5.30 -3.32 -23.20
CA ALA A 149 4.39 -2.18 -23.08
C ALA A 149 2.93 -2.61 -22.96
N THR A 150 2.56 -3.74 -23.58
CA THR A 150 1.17 -4.21 -23.62
C THR A 150 1.00 -5.55 -22.89
N PHE A 151 -0.25 -5.88 -22.54
CA PHE A 151 -0.58 -7.21 -21.99
C PHE A 151 -0.16 -8.34 -22.96
N ALA A 152 -0.35 -8.15 -24.24
CA ALA A 152 0.07 -9.13 -25.25
C ALA A 152 1.60 -9.31 -25.29
N ASP A 153 2.36 -8.21 -25.21
CA ASP A 153 3.82 -8.27 -25.14
C ASP A 153 4.30 -8.96 -23.86
N LEU A 154 3.65 -8.70 -22.70
CA LEU A 154 3.97 -9.36 -21.45
C LEU A 154 3.79 -10.89 -21.58
N ILE A 155 2.63 -11.32 -22.11
CA ILE A 155 2.36 -12.75 -22.32
C ILE A 155 3.39 -13.37 -23.28
N ALA A 156 3.66 -12.73 -24.42
CA ALA A 156 4.59 -13.27 -25.40
C ALA A 156 6.00 -13.44 -24.84
N ARG A 157 6.55 -12.41 -24.19
CA ARG A 157 7.89 -12.44 -23.57
C ARG A 157 7.96 -13.37 -22.36
N ALA A 158 6.89 -13.45 -21.58
CA ALA A 158 6.80 -14.40 -20.49
C ALA A 158 6.85 -15.84 -20.97
N LYS A 159 6.10 -16.18 -22.03
CA LYS A 159 6.11 -17.52 -22.66
C LYS A 159 7.46 -17.86 -23.28
N GLU A 160 8.12 -16.89 -23.92
CA GLU A 160 9.44 -17.08 -24.53
C GLU A 160 10.51 -17.46 -23.49
N HIS A 161 10.44 -16.89 -22.30
CA HIS A 161 11.51 -17.00 -21.29
C HIS A 161 11.15 -17.82 -20.07
N GLN A 162 9.90 -18.31 -19.92
CA GLN A 162 9.57 -19.25 -18.84
C GLN A 162 10.22 -20.61 -19.08
N SER A 163 10.41 -21.36 -18.00
CA SER A 163 10.95 -22.71 -18.02
C SER A 163 10.37 -23.52 -16.84
N PRO A 164 10.64 -24.83 -16.73
CA PRO A 164 10.18 -25.62 -15.58
C PRO A 164 10.59 -25.03 -14.21
N ASP A 165 11.73 -24.30 -14.15
CA ASP A 165 12.25 -23.69 -12.94
C ASP A 165 12.00 -22.17 -12.83
N ARG A 166 11.33 -21.57 -13.83
CA ARG A 166 11.14 -20.12 -13.90
C ARG A 166 9.78 -19.76 -14.47
N TRP A 167 8.96 -19.10 -13.67
CA TRP A 167 7.66 -18.57 -14.05
C TRP A 167 7.77 -17.34 -14.95
N GLY A 168 6.77 -17.11 -15.76
CA GLY A 168 6.68 -15.94 -16.63
C GLY A 168 6.45 -14.65 -15.83
N PHE A 169 5.47 -14.63 -14.92
CA PHE A 169 5.08 -13.44 -14.18
C PHE A 169 4.60 -13.78 -12.76
N VAL A 170 5.05 -13.03 -11.75
CA VAL A 170 4.63 -13.16 -10.36
C VAL A 170 4.09 -11.83 -9.82
N TRP A 171 3.01 -11.92 -9.04
CA TRP A 171 2.26 -10.79 -8.52
C TRP A 171 1.48 -11.16 -7.26
N GLN A 172 0.91 -10.16 -6.52
CA GLN A 172 0.23 -10.34 -5.25
C GLN A 172 -1.22 -10.78 -5.47
N GLY A 173 -1.51 -12.06 -5.27
CA GLY A 173 -2.84 -12.65 -5.48
C GLY A 173 -3.57 -13.08 -4.21
N LYS A 174 -2.96 -12.96 -3.02
CA LYS A 174 -3.61 -13.26 -1.74
C LYS A 174 -4.78 -12.31 -1.50
N GLN A 175 -5.81 -12.76 -0.80
CA GLN A 175 -6.96 -11.93 -0.40
C GLN A 175 -6.51 -10.92 0.67
N TYR A 176 -6.14 -9.72 0.28
CA TYR A 176 -5.77 -8.56 1.08
C TYR A 176 -5.67 -7.33 0.17
N GLU A 177 -5.32 -6.15 0.70
CA GLU A 177 -5.25 -4.90 -0.06
C GLU A 177 -4.32 -4.94 -1.28
N GLY A 178 -3.21 -5.71 -1.21
CA GLY A 178 -2.29 -5.87 -2.34
C GLY A 178 -2.92 -6.52 -3.58
N LEU A 179 -3.94 -7.36 -3.42
CA LEU A 179 -4.71 -7.90 -4.55
C LEU A 179 -5.53 -6.80 -5.25
N VAL A 180 -6.14 -5.91 -4.46
CA VAL A 180 -6.91 -4.77 -4.99
C VAL A 180 -6.00 -3.85 -5.81
N THR A 181 -4.80 -3.53 -5.30
CA THR A 181 -3.85 -2.68 -6.04
C THR A 181 -3.40 -3.31 -7.35
N CYS A 182 -3.08 -4.61 -7.37
CA CYS A 182 -2.74 -5.33 -8.60
C CYS A 182 -3.90 -5.32 -9.61
N PHE A 183 -5.12 -5.57 -9.15
CA PHE A 183 -6.31 -5.57 -10.00
C PHE A 183 -6.56 -4.18 -10.60
N LEU A 184 -6.48 -3.12 -9.80
CA LEU A 184 -6.72 -1.76 -10.27
C LEU A 184 -5.73 -1.32 -11.35
N GLU A 185 -4.46 -1.68 -11.23
CA GLU A 185 -3.45 -1.38 -12.26
C GLU A 185 -3.82 -2.02 -13.60
N ILE A 186 -4.35 -3.24 -13.57
CA ILE A 186 -4.77 -3.96 -14.77
C ILE A 186 -6.08 -3.37 -15.31
N VAL A 187 -7.06 -3.04 -14.45
CA VAL A 187 -8.31 -2.36 -14.86
C VAL A 187 -8.01 -1.04 -15.56
N TRP A 188 -7.19 -0.19 -14.96
CA TRP A 188 -6.80 1.09 -15.53
C TRP A 188 -6.02 0.90 -16.83
N GLY A 189 -5.15 -0.11 -16.90
CA GLY A 189 -4.45 -0.49 -18.14
C GLY A 189 -5.39 -0.95 -19.26
N HIS A 190 -6.58 -1.47 -18.95
CA HIS A 190 -7.65 -1.75 -19.89
C HIS A 190 -8.52 -0.51 -20.18
N GLY A 191 -8.29 0.60 -19.49
CA GLY A 191 -9.05 1.84 -19.60
C GLY A 191 -10.38 1.82 -18.84
N GLY A 192 -10.50 0.92 -17.86
CA GLY A 192 -11.62 0.84 -16.93
C GLY A 192 -11.41 1.66 -15.66
N GLU A 193 -12.39 1.59 -14.77
CA GLU A 193 -12.38 2.24 -13.46
C GLU A 193 -13.10 1.35 -12.42
N TRP A 194 -12.88 1.62 -11.15
CA TRP A 194 -13.63 0.98 -10.07
C TRP A 194 -14.74 1.86 -9.53
N ILE A 195 -14.40 2.96 -8.88
CA ILE A 195 -15.33 3.93 -8.32
C ILE A 195 -14.89 5.31 -8.75
N ASP A 196 -15.76 6.03 -9.45
CA ASP A 196 -15.55 7.44 -9.72
C ASP A 196 -15.67 8.24 -8.42
N ALA A 197 -14.62 8.96 -8.04
CA ALA A 197 -14.54 9.64 -6.75
C ALA A 197 -15.52 10.82 -6.61
N GLU A 198 -15.95 11.43 -7.73
CA GLU A 198 -16.83 12.59 -7.76
C GLU A 198 -18.30 12.16 -7.80
N THR A 199 -18.62 11.26 -8.74
CA THR A 199 -19.99 10.79 -8.96
C THR A 199 -20.38 9.62 -8.06
N ARG A 200 -19.40 8.90 -7.47
CA ARG A 200 -19.53 7.63 -6.73
C ARG A 200 -20.05 6.47 -7.59
N GLU A 201 -20.03 6.61 -8.91
CA GLU A 201 -20.42 5.56 -9.84
C GLU A 201 -19.49 4.34 -9.74
N VAL A 202 -20.06 3.14 -9.64
CA VAL A 202 -19.33 1.86 -9.53
C VAL A 202 -19.31 1.19 -10.91
N ARG A 203 -18.10 0.93 -11.46
CA ARG A 203 -17.87 0.44 -12.82
C ARG A 203 -17.19 -0.93 -12.88
N LEU A 204 -17.29 -1.73 -11.82
CA LEU A 204 -16.65 -3.05 -11.76
C LEU A 204 -17.24 -4.07 -12.73
N ASP A 205 -18.49 -3.92 -13.12
CA ASP A 205 -19.20 -4.82 -14.04
C ASP A 205 -19.09 -4.40 -15.52
N GLU A 206 -18.30 -3.36 -15.82
CA GLU A 206 -17.99 -2.97 -17.19
C GLU A 206 -16.97 -3.92 -17.85
N PRO A 207 -16.98 -4.03 -19.21
CA PRO A 207 -16.13 -4.96 -19.94
C PRO A 207 -14.63 -4.85 -19.58
N ALA A 208 -14.10 -3.64 -19.42
CA ALA A 208 -12.69 -3.43 -19.11
C ALA A 208 -12.26 -4.04 -17.76
N ALA A 209 -13.12 -3.99 -16.74
CA ALA A 209 -12.85 -4.62 -15.45
C ALA A 209 -12.97 -6.15 -15.54
N VAL A 210 -13.94 -6.65 -16.30
CA VAL A 210 -14.13 -8.09 -16.53
C VAL A 210 -12.92 -8.66 -17.29
N ASP A 211 -12.46 -8.00 -18.36
CA ASP A 211 -11.27 -8.40 -19.12
C ASP A 211 -10.01 -8.39 -18.23
N ALA A 212 -9.88 -7.40 -17.35
CA ALA A 212 -8.78 -7.32 -16.39
C ALA A 212 -8.77 -8.53 -15.43
N LEU A 213 -9.92 -8.89 -14.86
CA LEU A 213 -10.00 -10.04 -13.95
C LEU A 213 -9.83 -11.36 -14.70
N GLN A 214 -10.36 -11.49 -15.91
CA GLN A 214 -10.15 -12.67 -16.76
C GLN A 214 -8.66 -12.86 -17.06
N PHE A 215 -7.95 -11.79 -17.44
CA PHE A 215 -6.50 -11.81 -17.62
C PHE A 215 -5.77 -12.36 -16.38
N MET A 216 -6.09 -11.87 -15.18
CA MET A 216 -5.47 -12.35 -13.95
C MET A 216 -5.75 -13.83 -13.68
N VAL A 217 -6.98 -14.30 -13.93
CA VAL A 217 -7.38 -15.71 -13.76
C VAL A 217 -6.62 -16.62 -14.74
N ASP A 218 -6.47 -16.19 -16.00
CA ASP A 218 -5.81 -16.96 -17.04
C ASP A 218 -4.30 -17.10 -16.82
N LEU A 219 -3.68 -16.13 -16.14
CA LEU A 219 -2.25 -16.23 -15.78
C LEU A 219 -1.94 -17.35 -14.79
N ILE A 220 -2.88 -17.67 -13.87
CA ILE A 220 -2.61 -18.66 -12.80
C ILE A 220 -2.56 -20.08 -13.35
N GLY A 221 -1.41 -20.73 -13.18
CA GLY A 221 -1.13 -22.07 -13.65
C GLY A 221 -0.56 -22.12 -15.09
N ASP A 222 -0.60 -21.00 -15.84
CA ASP A 222 0.06 -20.87 -17.16
C ASP A 222 1.38 -20.09 -17.00
N LEU A 223 1.33 -18.80 -16.75
CA LEU A 223 2.49 -17.90 -16.61
C LEU A 223 2.84 -17.58 -15.15
N SER A 224 1.87 -17.71 -14.26
CA SER A 224 2.03 -17.47 -12.83
C SER A 224 1.87 -18.78 -12.04
N PRO A 225 2.58 -18.92 -10.88
CA PRO A 225 2.46 -20.13 -10.05
C PRO A 225 1.01 -20.44 -9.65
N PRO A 226 0.63 -21.72 -9.54
CA PRO A 226 -0.70 -22.09 -9.00
C PRO A 226 -0.96 -21.54 -7.60
N GLY A 227 0.10 -21.30 -6.81
CA GLY A 227 0.03 -20.72 -5.47
C GLY A 227 -0.13 -19.19 -5.44
N THR A 228 -0.23 -18.50 -6.57
CA THR A 228 -0.31 -17.03 -6.65
C THR A 228 -1.41 -16.44 -5.74
N SER A 229 -2.55 -17.12 -5.58
CA SER A 229 -3.64 -16.69 -4.69
C SER A 229 -3.28 -16.69 -3.19
N THR A 230 -2.06 -17.05 -2.82
CA THR A 230 -1.55 -16.99 -1.44
C THR A 230 -0.38 -16.02 -1.26
N TYR A 231 0.12 -15.41 -2.34
CA TYR A 231 1.32 -14.58 -2.33
C TYR A 231 1.05 -13.13 -1.96
N THR A 232 1.91 -12.61 -1.11
CA THR A 232 2.06 -11.18 -0.79
C THR A 232 3.29 -10.60 -1.50
N GLU A 233 3.71 -9.41 -1.11
CA GLU A 233 4.88 -8.74 -1.65
C GLU A 233 6.16 -9.56 -1.46
N GLU A 234 6.35 -10.16 -0.28
CA GLU A 234 7.60 -10.82 0.09
C GLU A 234 7.78 -12.18 -0.58
N GLU A 235 6.70 -12.98 -0.74
CA GLU A 235 6.78 -14.23 -1.49
C GLU A 235 7.14 -13.95 -2.96
N THR A 236 6.50 -12.96 -3.59
CA THR A 236 6.76 -12.62 -4.99
C THR A 236 8.15 -12.03 -5.19
N ARG A 237 8.62 -11.17 -4.26
CA ARG A 237 9.98 -10.64 -4.24
C ARG A 237 11.01 -11.78 -4.14
N THR A 238 10.79 -12.71 -3.22
CA THR A 238 11.69 -13.87 -3.01
C THR A 238 11.76 -14.76 -4.25
N ILE A 239 10.64 -15.07 -4.89
CA ILE A 239 10.60 -15.86 -6.14
C ILE A 239 11.39 -15.15 -7.25
N PHE A 240 11.17 -13.86 -7.43
CA PHE A 240 11.85 -13.08 -8.47
C PHE A 240 13.37 -13.00 -8.21
N ARG A 241 13.76 -12.66 -6.98
CA ARG A 241 15.18 -12.48 -6.61
C ARG A 241 15.99 -13.79 -6.60
N SER A 242 15.33 -14.93 -6.45
CA SER A 242 15.95 -16.23 -6.63
C SER A 242 16.13 -16.61 -8.12
N GLY A 243 15.79 -15.72 -9.06
CA GLY A 243 15.88 -15.98 -10.49
C GLY A 243 14.74 -16.84 -11.06
N ARG A 244 13.72 -17.13 -10.26
CA ARG A 244 12.61 -18.03 -10.59
C ARG A 244 11.38 -17.35 -11.22
N ALA A 245 11.52 -16.09 -11.65
CA ALA A 245 10.53 -15.39 -12.45
C ALA A 245 11.18 -14.46 -13.47
N VAL A 246 10.53 -14.25 -14.63
CA VAL A 246 10.94 -13.33 -15.69
C VAL A 246 10.50 -11.93 -15.35
N PHE A 247 9.24 -11.79 -14.93
CA PHE A 247 8.60 -10.54 -14.54
C PHE A 247 8.05 -10.62 -13.13
N LEU A 248 8.04 -9.45 -12.45
CA LEU A 248 7.47 -9.27 -11.13
C LEU A 248 6.67 -7.96 -11.11
N ARG A 249 5.40 -8.00 -10.67
CA ARG A 249 4.74 -6.80 -10.17
C ARG A 249 5.11 -6.64 -8.70
N ASN A 250 5.65 -5.49 -8.33
CA ASN A 250 5.83 -5.14 -6.92
C ASN A 250 5.99 -3.61 -6.77
N TRP A 251 6.17 -3.16 -5.53
CA TRP A 251 6.34 -1.77 -5.17
C TRP A 251 7.79 -1.27 -5.38
N LEU A 252 7.97 0.06 -5.40
CA LEU A 252 9.28 0.71 -5.56
C LEU A 252 10.33 0.29 -4.53
N TYR A 253 9.92 -0.02 -3.29
CA TYR A 253 10.84 -0.42 -2.24
C TYR A 253 11.69 -1.64 -2.62
N VAL A 254 11.17 -2.53 -3.47
CA VAL A 254 11.91 -3.69 -3.98
C VAL A 254 13.16 -3.26 -4.75
N TRP A 255 13.09 -2.13 -5.47
CA TRP A 255 14.27 -1.57 -6.14
C TRP A 255 15.36 -1.16 -5.14
N GLY A 256 14.97 -0.53 -4.03
CA GLY A 256 15.89 -0.18 -2.95
C GLY A 256 16.62 -1.39 -2.33
N LEU A 257 15.92 -2.54 -2.26
CA LEU A 257 16.44 -3.77 -1.66
C LEU A 257 17.07 -4.74 -2.66
N MET A 258 17.13 -4.41 -3.97
CA MET A 258 17.46 -5.38 -5.02
C MET A 258 18.86 -5.99 -4.88
N ASP A 259 19.82 -5.27 -4.34
CA ASP A 259 21.20 -5.75 -4.18
C ASP A 259 21.51 -6.35 -2.79
N GLN A 260 20.55 -6.35 -1.86
CA GLN A 260 20.82 -6.76 -0.47
C GLN A 260 20.91 -8.27 -0.29
N ASP A 261 20.05 -9.06 -0.96
CA ASP A 261 20.01 -10.52 -0.88
C ASP A 261 19.50 -11.13 -2.19
N GLY A 262 19.87 -12.35 -2.51
CA GLY A 262 19.37 -13.11 -3.66
C GLY A 262 20.41 -13.34 -4.73
N THR A 263 20.02 -14.10 -5.76
CA THR A 263 20.91 -14.51 -6.87
C THR A 263 20.95 -13.50 -8.01
N ILE A 264 19.96 -12.59 -8.07
CA ILE A 264 19.91 -11.51 -9.07
C ILE A 264 19.91 -10.15 -8.41
N GLY A 265 20.61 -9.18 -9.02
CA GLY A 265 20.73 -7.81 -8.54
C GLY A 265 20.36 -6.79 -9.62
N ARG A 266 20.53 -5.49 -9.32
CA ARG A 266 20.19 -4.36 -10.21
C ARG A 266 20.86 -4.42 -11.59
N SER A 267 22.04 -5.03 -11.70
CA SER A 267 22.71 -5.21 -12.98
C SER A 267 21.89 -6.06 -13.96
N GLN A 268 21.13 -7.01 -13.45
CA GLN A 268 20.30 -7.96 -14.22
C GLN A 268 18.82 -7.58 -14.27
N VAL A 269 18.38 -6.56 -13.51
CA VAL A 269 16.98 -6.17 -13.36
C VAL A 269 16.76 -4.77 -13.91
N GLY A 270 15.64 -4.59 -14.60
CA GLY A 270 15.07 -3.29 -14.94
C GLY A 270 13.67 -3.16 -14.35
N PHE A 271 13.16 -1.95 -14.38
CA PHE A 271 11.76 -1.68 -14.07
C PHE A 271 11.11 -0.84 -15.18
N ALA A 272 9.80 -0.92 -15.27
CA ALA A 272 8.98 -0.18 -16.22
C ALA A 272 7.62 0.13 -15.58
N PRO A 273 6.85 1.07 -16.14
CA PRO A 273 5.43 1.20 -15.84
C PRO A 273 4.69 -0.13 -16.10
N MET A 274 3.54 -0.31 -15.45
CA MET A 274 2.67 -1.46 -15.71
C MET A 274 2.20 -1.47 -17.16
N VAL A 275 1.91 -2.66 -17.67
CA VAL A 275 1.44 -2.86 -19.05
C VAL A 275 0.00 -2.37 -19.25
N HIS A 276 -0.38 -2.07 -20.50
CA HIS A 276 -1.71 -1.57 -20.85
C HIS A 276 -2.23 -2.21 -22.15
N ALA A 277 -3.51 -2.04 -22.43
CA ALA A 277 -4.11 -2.41 -23.70
C ALA A 277 -3.67 -1.42 -24.81
N PRO A 278 -3.68 -1.81 -26.10
CA PRO A 278 -3.36 -0.92 -27.20
C PRO A 278 -4.24 0.35 -27.18
N GLY A 279 -3.61 1.51 -27.33
CA GLY A 279 -4.30 2.81 -27.31
C GLY A 279 -4.76 3.27 -25.92
N LYS A 280 -4.37 2.58 -24.86
CA LYS A 280 -4.58 2.98 -23.46
C LYS A 280 -3.26 3.39 -22.81
N ASP A 281 -3.34 3.95 -21.62
CA ASP A 281 -2.20 4.38 -20.85
C ASP A 281 -1.87 3.39 -19.72
N SER A 282 -0.58 3.29 -19.40
CA SER A 282 -0.13 2.60 -18.19
C SER A 282 -0.59 3.37 -16.95
N ALA A 283 -0.98 2.65 -15.93
CA ALA A 283 -1.28 3.21 -14.61
C ALA A 283 -0.64 2.37 -13.51
N SER A 284 -0.13 3.04 -12.50
CA SER A 284 0.37 2.44 -11.26
C SER A 284 -0.47 2.90 -10.09
N THR A 285 -0.72 2.01 -9.14
CA THR A 285 -1.39 2.40 -7.90
C THR A 285 -0.44 3.24 -7.05
N LEU A 286 -0.89 4.43 -6.61
CA LEU A 286 -0.20 5.18 -5.58
C LEU A 286 -0.29 4.42 -4.26
N GLY A 287 0.86 4.07 -3.71
CA GLY A 287 1.06 3.67 -2.33
C GLY A 287 1.67 4.80 -1.52
N GLY A 288 1.78 4.63 -0.23
CA GLY A 288 2.52 5.59 0.57
C GLY A 288 2.05 5.64 2.02
N TRP A 289 3.01 5.94 2.86
CA TRP A 289 2.84 6.03 4.31
C TRP A 289 3.15 7.43 4.79
N GLY A 290 2.48 7.84 5.83
CA GLY A 290 2.74 9.13 6.47
C GLY A 290 2.28 9.14 7.91
N PHE A 291 2.46 10.28 8.56
CA PHE A 291 2.15 10.42 9.97
C PHE A 291 0.99 11.40 10.16
N ALA A 292 0.08 11.03 11.03
CA ALA A 292 -1.04 11.86 11.45
C ALA A 292 -1.07 11.97 12.98
N VAL A 293 -1.72 12.99 13.50
CA VAL A 293 -1.91 13.20 14.94
C VAL A 293 -3.32 12.73 15.32
N SER A 294 -3.40 11.87 16.31
CA SER A 294 -4.68 11.38 16.85
C SER A 294 -5.41 12.50 17.60
N ARG A 295 -6.74 12.55 17.46
CA ARG A 295 -7.57 13.43 18.31
C ARG A 295 -7.72 12.95 19.75
N LEU A 296 -7.31 11.72 20.03
CA LEU A 296 -7.31 11.16 21.39
C LEU A 296 -6.03 11.45 22.17
N THR A 297 -5.01 12.03 21.53
CA THR A 297 -3.76 12.40 22.21
C THR A 297 -4.00 13.44 23.29
N LYS A 298 -3.29 13.30 24.39
CA LYS A 298 -3.32 14.27 25.52
C LYS A 298 -2.35 15.42 25.32
N ASP A 299 -1.33 15.24 24.46
CA ASP A 299 -0.34 16.26 24.14
C ASP A 299 -0.20 16.41 22.60
N PRO A 300 -1.11 17.19 21.97
CA PRO A 300 -1.08 17.42 20.52
C PRO A 300 0.20 18.08 20.03
N ASP A 301 0.83 18.91 20.83
CA ASP A 301 2.04 19.64 20.44
C ASP A 301 3.27 18.71 20.51
N ALA A 302 3.36 17.82 21.50
CA ALA A 302 4.38 16.78 21.51
C ALA A 302 4.21 15.79 20.36
N ALA A 303 2.97 15.34 20.09
CA ALA A 303 2.67 14.46 18.96
C ALA A 303 3.04 15.12 17.61
N TRP A 304 2.73 16.41 17.44
CA TRP A 304 3.13 17.17 16.27
C TRP A 304 4.65 17.27 16.12
N ARG A 305 5.40 17.57 17.20
CA ARG A 305 6.87 17.60 17.17
C ARG A 305 7.47 16.28 16.70
N LEU A 306 6.85 15.14 17.11
CA LEU A 306 7.28 13.82 16.64
C LEU A 306 7.00 13.65 15.15
N VAL A 307 5.82 14.01 14.67
CA VAL A 307 5.46 13.96 13.23
C VAL A 307 6.41 14.81 12.40
N GLU A 308 6.64 16.05 12.81
CA GLU A 308 7.57 16.98 12.17
C GLU A 308 8.99 16.40 12.12
N PHE A 309 9.49 15.86 13.23
CA PHE A 309 10.81 15.23 13.30
C PHE A 309 10.94 14.04 12.35
N LEU A 310 9.95 13.15 12.31
CA LEU A 310 9.98 11.94 11.47
C LEU A 310 9.87 12.25 9.97
N THR A 311 9.26 13.38 9.61
CA THR A 311 9.07 13.80 8.20
C THR A 311 10.11 14.78 7.69
N ARG A 312 11.12 15.12 8.50
CA ARG A 312 12.26 15.94 8.07
C ARG A 312 13.09 15.24 6.99
N PRO A 313 13.72 15.99 6.08
CA PRO A 313 14.58 15.41 5.03
C PRO A 313 15.63 14.44 5.58
N GLU A 314 16.26 14.76 6.71
CA GLU A 314 17.34 13.95 7.32
C GLU A 314 16.81 12.63 7.89
N SER A 315 15.60 12.62 8.47
CA SER A 315 14.96 11.41 8.98
C SER A 315 14.55 10.49 7.83
N LEU A 316 13.91 11.05 6.80
CA LEU A 316 13.50 10.30 5.61
C LEU A 316 14.68 9.77 4.79
N ALA A 317 15.80 10.49 4.74
CA ALA A 317 17.02 10.00 4.12
C ALA A 317 17.54 8.72 4.80
N GLN A 318 17.50 8.63 6.12
CA GLN A 318 17.91 7.42 6.84
C GLN A 318 16.96 6.24 6.60
N VAL A 319 15.65 6.50 6.53
CA VAL A 319 14.66 5.47 6.19
C VAL A 319 14.93 4.95 4.77
N ARG A 320 15.19 5.85 3.81
CA ARG A 320 15.59 5.46 2.45
C ARG A 320 16.84 4.58 2.45
N ASP A 321 17.88 5.00 3.12
CA ASP A 321 19.20 4.36 3.06
C ASP A 321 19.19 2.96 3.74
N ARG A 322 18.36 2.76 4.75
CA ARG A 322 18.28 1.49 5.50
C ARG A 322 17.15 0.57 5.06
N MET A 323 16.00 1.13 4.69
CA MET A 323 14.82 0.34 4.31
C MET A 323 14.57 0.29 2.81
N GLY A 324 15.33 1.04 1.99
CA GLY A 324 15.09 1.13 0.55
C GLY A 324 13.80 1.87 0.18
N ARG A 325 13.12 2.52 1.15
CA ARG A 325 11.86 3.24 0.92
C ARG A 325 12.12 4.58 0.22
N VAL A 326 11.18 5.02 -0.58
CA VAL A 326 11.27 6.31 -1.30
C VAL A 326 10.57 7.39 -0.48
N SER A 327 11.26 8.53 -0.29
CA SER A 327 10.66 9.70 0.38
C SER A 327 9.54 10.30 -0.46
N ALA A 328 8.48 10.77 0.19
CA ALA A 328 7.43 11.56 -0.47
C ALA A 328 7.85 13.01 -0.78
N ARG A 329 9.06 13.44 -0.37
CA ARG A 329 9.62 14.75 -0.71
C ARG A 329 10.25 14.72 -2.10
N GLN A 330 9.79 15.59 -3.01
CA GLN A 330 10.27 15.65 -4.40
C GLN A 330 11.78 15.84 -4.48
N SER A 331 12.35 16.68 -3.61
CA SER A 331 13.79 16.94 -3.52
C SER A 331 14.63 15.69 -3.21
N GLN A 332 14.02 14.62 -2.70
CA GLN A 332 14.69 13.37 -2.33
C GLN A 332 14.35 12.18 -3.25
N VAL A 333 13.45 12.36 -4.20
CA VAL A 333 13.07 11.30 -5.14
C VAL A 333 14.19 11.10 -6.16
N PRO A 334 14.69 9.87 -6.37
CA PRO A 334 15.60 9.57 -7.47
C PRO A 334 15.00 9.98 -8.83
N ALA A 335 15.82 10.59 -9.69
CA ALA A 335 15.35 11.17 -10.96
C ALA A 335 14.73 10.14 -11.92
N ASP A 336 15.18 8.88 -11.87
CA ASP A 336 14.66 7.78 -12.66
C ASP A 336 13.28 7.27 -12.18
N LEU A 337 12.94 7.48 -10.91
CA LEU A 337 11.65 7.10 -10.31
C LEU A 337 10.58 8.20 -10.44
N LEU A 338 10.99 9.46 -10.52
CA LEU A 338 10.05 10.59 -10.53
C LEU A 338 8.99 10.51 -11.65
N PRO A 339 9.31 10.14 -12.91
CA PRO A 339 8.30 10.02 -13.97
C PRO A 339 7.21 8.98 -13.69
N VAL A 340 7.54 7.91 -12.97
CA VAL A 340 6.56 6.88 -12.57
C VAL A 340 5.65 7.39 -11.45
N LEU A 341 6.25 8.00 -10.42
CA LEU A 341 5.51 8.54 -9.28
C LEU A 341 4.54 9.66 -9.68
N LEU A 342 4.91 10.49 -10.65
CA LEU A 342 4.04 11.54 -11.18
C LEU A 342 2.83 10.99 -11.97
N LYS A 343 2.87 9.72 -12.39
CA LYS A 343 1.78 9.03 -13.08
C LYS A 343 1.00 8.08 -12.16
N ALA A 344 1.41 7.93 -10.90
CA ALA A 344 0.72 7.08 -9.96
C ALA A 344 -0.70 7.62 -9.68
N ARG A 345 -1.68 6.72 -9.69
CA ARG A 345 -3.09 7.03 -9.47
C ARG A 345 -3.51 6.66 -8.06
N PRO A 346 -4.18 7.56 -7.34
CA PRO A 346 -4.76 7.24 -6.05
C PRO A 346 -5.90 6.22 -6.21
N ARG A 347 -6.04 5.36 -5.23
CA ARG A 347 -7.25 4.55 -5.05
C ARG A 347 -8.42 5.46 -4.66
N PRO A 348 -9.70 5.03 -4.82
CA PRO A 348 -10.85 5.90 -4.53
C PRO A 348 -10.77 6.55 -3.15
N PRO A 349 -10.71 7.90 -3.02
CA PRO A 349 -10.51 8.60 -1.76
C PRO A 349 -11.83 8.78 -1.01
N ILE A 350 -12.54 7.69 -0.73
CA ILE A 350 -13.84 7.67 -0.07
C ILE A 350 -13.74 7.14 1.37
N PRO A 351 -14.58 7.60 2.31
CA PRO A 351 -14.56 7.12 3.69
C PRO A 351 -14.87 5.62 3.82
N GLU A 352 -15.66 5.08 2.93
CA GLU A 352 -16.08 3.68 2.87
C GLU A 352 -15.03 2.76 2.23
N TYR A 353 -13.84 3.27 1.88
CA TYR A 353 -12.83 2.54 1.11
C TYR A 353 -12.51 1.17 1.70
N ALA A 354 -12.33 1.05 3.01
CA ALA A 354 -11.98 -0.22 3.65
C ALA A 354 -13.05 -1.30 3.43
N GLN A 355 -14.34 -0.94 3.54
CA GLN A 355 -15.45 -1.85 3.31
C GLN A 355 -15.59 -2.20 1.82
N ALA A 356 -15.45 -1.21 0.94
CA ALA A 356 -15.48 -1.44 -0.51
C ALA A 356 -14.32 -2.34 -0.95
N SER A 357 -13.13 -2.13 -0.39
CA SER A 357 -11.96 -2.97 -0.62
C SER A 357 -12.18 -4.41 -0.14
N ASP A 358 -12.75 -4.63 1.04
CA ASP A 358 -13.08 -5.97 1.53
C ASP A 358 -14.07 -6.71 0.60
N ILE A 359 -15.11 -6.01 0.15
CA ILE A 359 -16.06 -6.56 -0.85
C ILE A 359 -15.28 -7.01 -2.10
N LEU A 360 -14.45 -6.13 -2.66
CA LEU A 360 -13.70 -6.42 -3.87
C LEU A 360 -12.70 -7.57 -3.64
N GLN A 361 -11.94 -7.58 -2.56
CA GLN A 361 -11.00 -8.65 -2.20
C GLN A 361 -11.66 -10.03 -2.18
N ARG A 362 -12.86 -10.16 -1.57
CA ARG A 362 -13.59 -11.41 -1.48
C ARG A 362 -13.97 -11.95 -2.86
N TRP A 363 -14.49 -11.09 -3.74
CA TRP A 363 -14.93 -11.50 -5.06
C TRP A 363 -13.77 -11.72 -6.03
N LEU A 364 -12.69 -10.94 -5.96
CA LEU A 364 -11.45 -11.21 -6.68
C LEU A 364 -10.88 -12.57 -6.28
N SER A 365 -10.76 -12.85 -4.98
CA SER A 365 -10.29 -14.15 -4.49
C SER A 365 -11.19 -15.31 -4.94
N ALA A 366 -12.51 -15.11 -4.99
CA ALA A 366 -13.43 -16.12 -5.50
C ALA A 366 -13.17 -16.44 -6.99
N ALA A 367 -12.89 -15.43 -7.81
CA ALA A 367 -12.56 -15.61 -9.22
C ALA A 367 -11.18 -16.28 -9.40
N LEU A 368 -10.13 -15.79 -8.72
CA LEU A 368 -8.77 -16.35 -8.81
C LEU A 368 -8.71 -17.81 -8.37
N THR A 369 -9.55 -18.21 -7.44
CA THR A 369 -9.69 -19.61 -6.98
C THR A 369 -10.74 -20.40 -7.76
N ARG A 370 -11.27 -19.84 -8.86
CA ARG A 370 -12.27 -20.45 -9.76
C ARG A 370 -13.58 -20.88 -9.06
N ARG A 371 -13.95 -20.21 -7.95
CA ARG A 371 -15.23 -20.39 -7.24
C ARG A 371 -16.36 -19.56 -7.88
N ALA A 372 -16.01 -18.54 -8.66
CA ALA A 372 -16.93 -17.75 -9.45
C ALA A 372 -16.31 -17.41 -10.80
N ALA A 373 -17.10 -17.21 -11.84
CA ALA A 373 -16.61 -16.65 -13.10
C ALA A 373 -16.26 -15.16 -12.91
N PRO A 374 -15.28 -14.58 -13.65
CA PRO A 374 -14.88 -13.18 -13.49
C PRO A 374 -16.05 -12.19 -13.61
N ALA A 375 -16.90 -12.36 -14.63
CA ALA A 375 -18.08 -11.49 -14.82
C ALA A 375 -19.09 -11.59 -13.65
N GLU A 376 -19.35 -12.80 -13.13
CA GLU A 376 -20.20 -12.99 -11.98
C GLU A 376 -19.60 -12.35 -10.72
N ALA A 377 -18.32 -12.59 -10.45
CA ALA A 377 -17.63 -12.04 -9.30
C ALA A 377 -17.68 -10.52 -9.27
N LEU A 378 -17.40 -9.87 -10.42
CA LEU A 378 -17.43 -8.40 -10.50
C LEU A 378 -18.84 -7.83 -10.48
N SER A 379 -19.83 -8.50 -11.06
CA SER A 379 -21.24 -8.10 -10.93
C SER A 379 -21.72 -8.13 -9.48
N ARG A 380 -21.30 -9.15 -8.70
CA ARG A 380 -21.60 -9.25 -7.25
C ARG A 380 -20.86 -8.14 -6.48
N ALA A 381 -19.56 -7.95 -6.76
CA ALA A 381 -18.78 -6.90 -6.12
C ALA A 381 -19.36 -5.51 -6.40
N ALA A 382 -19.78 -5.24 -7.65
CA ALA A 382 -20.43 -3.99 -8.03
C ALA A 382 -21.73 -3.76 -7.26
N SER A 383 -22.60 -4.77 -7.23
CA SER A 383 -23.88 -4.68 -6.52
C SER A 383 -23.71 -4.41 -5.03
N GLU A 384 -22.81 -5.14 -4.36
CA GLU A 384 -22.54 -4.94 -2.92
C GLU A 384 -21.89 -3.55 -2.67
N THR A 385 -21.01 -3.09 -3.58
CA THR A 385 -20.40 -1.76 -3.46
C THR A 385 -21.43 -0.65 -3.67
N ARG A 386 -22.34 -0.77 -4.65
CA ARG A 386 -23.44 0.20 -4.83
C ARG A 386 -24.33 0.29 -3.59
N LEU A 387 -24.68 -0.85 -3.00
CA LEU A 387 -25.43 -0.87 -1.73
C LEU A 387 -24.68 -0.17 -0.59
N LEU A 388 -23.37 -0.43 -0.44
CA LEU A 388 -22.53 0.23 0.55
C LEU A 388 -22.50 1.76 0.37
N LEU A 389 -22.41 2.20 -0.88
CA LEU A 389 -22.31 3.62 -1.22
C LEU A 389 -23.66 4.33 -1.31
N ASN A 390 -24.80 3.62 -1.18
CA ASN A 390 -26.15 4.11 -1.39
C ASN A 390 -26.32 4.78 -2.77
N VAL A 391 -25.83 4.12 -3.82
CA VAL A 391 -25.96 4.53 -5.23
C VAL A 391 -26.59 3.39 -6.04
N ASP A 392 -27.22 3.76 -7.20
CA ASP A 392 -27.87 2.81 -8.11
C ASP A 392 -26.90 2.03 -8.99
#